data_160e88f6b0cad9716b8c89310a197c28
#
_entry.id   160e88f6b0cad9716b8c89310a197c28
#
_cell.length_a   1.000
_cell.length_b   1.000
_cell.length_c   1.000
_cell.angle_alpha   90.00
_cell.angle_beta   90.00
_cell.angle_gamma   90.00
#
_symmetry.space_group_name_H-M   'P 1'
#
loop_
_entity.id
_entity.type
_entity.pdbx_description
1 polymer ?
#
loop_
_entity_poly.entity_id
_entity_poly.type
_entity_poly.pdbx_seq_one_letter_code
_entity_poly.pdbx_strand_id
1 'polypeptide(L)'
;DSMSQRDCGWIQLFAENNQEACDLHIQAFRIAEEMSIPVMVCMDGFVLTHAFEEMDIPDQASVDAFLPPYRPRQQLDPDHPYSIGAMVGPEAFTEVRWLADRRMQEAIPVIEKTQALFHEIFGRNSGGLLSTYRMEDAEAAVLVMGALAGTVKDAVDEMREDGARIGVIVLKSFRPFPFKALREALKSLRSVVVMERMVSAGGAGAVSLEVMKALRGLPVRQSTLIAGLGGRAVTRQALKPYFA
;
A
#
# COMPACT_ATOMS: atom_id res chain seq x y z
N ASP A 1 -8.10 -8.32 -8.62
CA ASP A 1 -9.21 -7.35 -8.73
C ASP A 1 -8.69 -5.93 -8.55
N SER A 2 -8.13 -5.58 -7.38
CA SER A 2 -7.62 -4.23 -7.11
C SER A 2 -6.52 -3.80 -8.08
N MET A 3 -5.64 -4.71 -8.49
CA MET A 3 -4.56 -4.40 -9.44
C MET A 3 -5.05 -4.09 -10.85
N SER A 4 -6.21 -4.59 -11.27
CA SER A 4 -6.80 -4.20 -12.56
C SER A 4 -7.29 -2.75 -12.55
N GLN A 5 -7.52 -2.17 -11.38
CA GLN A 5 -7.98 -0.80 -11.18
C GLN A 5 -6.83 0.19 -10.88
N ARG A 6 -5.56 -0.26 -10.92
CA ARG A 6 -4.40 0.56 -10.54
C ARG A 6 -4.21 1.85 -11.33
N ASP A 7 -4.78 1.92 -12.52
CA ASP A 7 -4.64 3.06 -13.44
C ASP A 7 -5.94 3.91 -13.54
N CYS A 8 -6.94 3.62 -12.67
CA CYS A 8 -8.24 4.31 -12.68
C CYS A 8 -8.28 5.60 -11.83
N GLY A 9 -7.16 5.98 -11.20
CA GLY A 9 -7.07 7.23 -10.43
C GLY A 9 -7.53 7.12 -8.97
N TRP A 10 -7.62 5.90 -8.42
CA TRP A 10 -7.88 5.66 -7.01
C TRP A 10 -6.57 5.62 -6.20
N ILE A 11 -6.60 6.14 -4.98
CA ILE A 11 -5.58 5.79 -3.99
C ILE A 11 -5.83 4.35 -3.57
N GLN A 12 -4.78 3.52 -3.53
CA GLN A 12 -4.89 2.10 -3.17
C GLN A 12 -4.01 1.81 -1.95
N LEU A 13 -4.65 1.45 -0.84
CA LEU A 13 -4.01 1.08 0.43
C LEU A 13 -4.29 -0.39 0.74
N PHE A 14 -3.27 -1.14 1.16
CA PHE A 14 -3.34 -2.57 1.38
C PHE A 14 -3.12 -2.92 2.85
N ALA A 15 -4.08 -3.63 3.43
CA ALA A 15 -4.02 -4.13 4.80
C ALA A 15 -3.31 -5.48 4.87
N GLU A 16 -2.50 -5.68 5.92
CA GLU A 16 -1.84 -6.98 6.18
C GLU A 16 -2.63 -7.88 7.17
N ASN A 17 -3.54 -7.29 7.95
CA ASN A 17 -4.39 -8.01 8.92
C ASN A 17 -5.73 -7.28 9.10
N ASN A 18 -6.66 -7.89 9.85
CA ASN A 18 -8.00 -7.33 10.04
C ASN A 18 -8.00 -6.04 10.87
N GLN A 19 -7.11 -5.91 11.86
CA GLN A 19 -6.97 -4.66 12.60
C GLN A 19 -6.55 -3.51 11.67
N GLU A 20 -5.57 -3.74 10.84
CA GLU A 20 -5.14 -2.72 9.87
C GLU A 20 -6.23 -2.42 8.84
N ALA A 21 -7.02 -3.42 8.42
CA ALA A 21 -8.15 -3.18 7.53
C ALA A 21 -9.19 -2.23 8.17
N CYS A 22 -9.52 -2.43 9.44
CA CYS A 22 -10.40 -1.54 10.20
C CYS A 22 -9.81 -0.11 10.29
N ASP A 23 -8.56 -0.01 10.72
CA ASP A 23 -7.87 1.27 10.91
C ASP A 23 -7.71 2.05 9.58
N LEU A 24 -7.43 1.34 8.50
CA LEU A 24 -7.33 1.94 7.16
C LEU A 24 -8.67 2.48 6.64
N HIS A 25 -9.81 1.89 7.00
CA HIS A 25 -11.10 2.46 6.62
C HIS A 25 -11.31 3.85 7.24
N ILE A 26 -10.95 4.02 8.51
CA ILE A 26 -11.02 5.32 9.18
C ILE A 26 -10.06 6.33 8.51
N GLN A 27 -8.81 5.91 8.26
CA GLN A 27 -7.82 6.75 7.58
C GLN A 27 -8.23 7.10 6.14
N ALA A 28 -8.88 6.16 5.44
CA ALA A 28 -9.31 6.35 4.06
C ALA A 28 -10.33 7.49 3.91
N PHE A 29 -11.27 7.62 4.85
CA PHE A 29 -12.21 8.77 4.86
C PHE A 29 -11.45 10.09 4.95
N ARG A 30 -10.52 10.22 5.89
CA ARG A 30 -9.72 11.44 6.04
C ARG A 30 -8.93 11.78 4.78
N ILE A 31 -8.23 10.78 4.22
CA ILE A 31 -7.42 10.96 3.01
C ILE A 31 -8.31 11.34 1.81
N ALA A 32 -9.43 10.63 1.62
CA ALA A 32 -10.33 10.86 0.50
C ALA A 32 -10.95 12.27 0.54
N GLU A 33 -11.36 12.71 1.70
CA GLU A 33 -11.97 14.03 1.91
C GLU A 33 -10.96 15.16 1.73
N GLU A 34 -9.74 15.03 2.28
CA GLU A 34 -8.67 16.02 2.14
C GLU A 34 -8.19 16.12 0.68
N MET A 35 -8.07 14.98 0.01
CA MET A 35 -7.55 14.91 -1.37
C MET A 35 -8.63 15.11 -2.44
N SER A 36 -9.89 14.90 -2.14
CA SER A 36 -10.98 14.77 -3.12
C SER A 36 -10.65 13.72 -4.19
N ILE A 37 -10.07 12.59 -3.74
CA ILE A 37 -9.71 11.42 -4.56
C ILE A 37 -10.29 10.19 -3.87
N PRO A 38 -10.94 9.27 -4.60
CA PRO A 38 -11.45 8.05 -4.00
C PRO A 38 -10.31 7.17 -3.50
N VAL A 39 -10.50 6.54 -2.33
CA VAL A 39 -9.55 5.64 -1.70
C VAL A 39 -10.12 4.23 -1.68
N MET A 40 -9.30 3.28 -2.10
CA MET A 40 -9.60 1.85 -2.07
C MET A 40 -8.79 1.21 -0.94
N VAL A 41 -9.46 0.68 0.07
CA VAL A 41 -8.86 -0.18 1.08
C VAL A 41 -8.94 -1.62 0.57
N CYS A 42 -7.77 -2.20 0.33
CA CYS A 42 -7.62 -3.53 -0.23
C CYS A 42 -7.27 -4.53 0.87
N MET A 43 -8.00 -5.64 0.91
CA MET A 43 -7.76 -6.74 1.83
C MET A 43 -7.88 -8.08 1.09
N ASP A 44 -7.15 -9.08 1.56
CA ASP A 44 -7.14 -10.39 0.93
C ASP A 44 -8.45 -11.14 1.17
N GLY A 45 -9.09 -11.58 0.09
CA GLY A 45 -10.22 -12.49 0.16
C GLY A 45 -9.84 -13.82 0.84
N PHE A 46 -10.74 -14.43 1.56
CA PHE A 46 -10.59 -15.62 2.41
C PHE A 46 -9.67 -15.41 3.62
N VAL A 47 -8.44 -14.95 3.43
CA VAL A 47 -7.47 -14.83 4.54
C VAL A 47 -7.95 -13.83 5.58
N LEU A 48 -8.37 -12.63 5.15
CA LEU A 48 -8.89 -11.59 6.04
C LEU A 48 -10.42 -11.60 6.12
N THR A 49 -11.12 -11.88 5.02
CA THR A 49 -12.57 -11.69 4.94
C THR A 49 -13.37 -12.86 5.51
N HIS A 50 -12.78 -14.02 5.74
CA HIS A 50 -13.45 -15.24 6.23
C HIS A 50 -12.81 -15.78 7.53
N ALA A 51 -11.76 -15.15 8.04
CA ALA A 51 -11.18 -15.49 9.34
C ALA A 51 -11.88 -14.72 10.45
N PHE A 52 -11.87 -15.29 11.66
CA PHE A 52 -12.25 -14.63 12.88
C PHE A 52 -10.98 -14.21 13.61
N GLU A 53 -10.78 -12.92 13.75
CA GLU A 53 -9.66 -12.34 14.48
C GLU A 53 -10.18 -11.34 15.50
N GLU A 54 -9.50 -11.26 16.63
CA GLU A 54 -9.76 -10.23 17.63
C GLU A 54 -9.30 -8.86 17.06
N MET A 55 -10.15 -7.85 17.19
CA MET A 55 -9.86 -6.48 16.76
C MET A 55 -10.27 -5.51 17.86
N ASP A 56 -9.45 -4.51 18.05
CA ASP A 56 -9.78 -3.35 18.87
C ASP A 56 -10.52 -2.33 18.00
N ILE A 57 -11.83 -2.23 18.18
CA ILE A 57 -12.69 -1.28 17.47
C ILE A 57 -12.64 0.06 18.21
N PRO A 58 -12.17 1.15 17.56
CA PRO A 58 -12.11 2.46 18.19
C PRO A 58 -13.47 2.97 18.64
N ASP A 59 -13.48 3.69 19.75
CA ASP A 59 -14.69 4.37 20.21
C ASP A 59 -15.03 5.56 19.29
N GLN A 60 -16.32 5.93 19.26
CA GLN A 60 -16.83 6.97 18.37
C GLN A 60 -16.20 8.33 18.64
N ALA A 61 -15.93 8.68 19.89
CA ALA A 61 -15.37 10.00 20.24
C ALA A 61 -13.94 10.16 19.69
N SER A 62 -13.12 9.10 19.74
CA SER A 62 -11.80 9.07 19.15
C SER A 62 -11.85 9.19 17.62
N VAL A 63 -12.81 8.50 16.99
CA VAL A 63 -13.03 8.61 15.54
C VAL A 63 -13.48 10.01 15.14
N ASP A 64 -14.39 10.62 15.88
CA ASP A 64 -14.86 12.00 15.63
C ASP A 64 -13.72 13.02 15.81
N ALA A 65 -12.82 12.80 16.77
CA ALA A 65 -11.64 13.64 16.95
C ALA A 65 -10.63 13.49 15.77
N PHE A 66 -10.54 12.29 15.20
CA PHE A 66 -9.68 12.04 14.04
C PHE A 66 -10.29 12.54 12.73
N LEU A 67 -11.61 12.41 12.52
CA LEU A 67 -12.33 12.81 11.32
C LEU A 67 -13.04 14.15 11.56
N PRO A 68 -12.50 15.30 11.08
CA PRO A 68 -13.19 16.56 11.17
C PRO A 68 -14.46 16.54 10.29
N PRO A 69 -15.45 17.40 10.57
CA PRO A 69 -16.62 17.54 9.71
C PRO A 69 -16.23 17.79 8.26
N TYR A 70 -16.77 16.97 7.35
CA TYR A 70 -16.46 17.08 5.93
C TYR A 70 -16.89 18.42 5.35
N ARG A 71 -15.98 19.07 4.65
CA ARG A 71 -16.22 20.30 3.89
C ARG A 71 -15.84 20.04 2.44
N PRO A 72 -16.82 19.80 1.54
CA PRO A 72 -16.53 19.51 0.15
C PRO A 72 -15.83 20.71 -0.50
N ARG A 73 -14.83 20.39 -1.32
CA ARG A 73 -14.10 21.40 -2.11
C ARG A 73 -14.98 22.06 -3.17
N GLN A 74 -15.94 21.31 -3.67
CA GLN A 74 -16.93 21.75 -4.64
C GLN A 74 -18.30 21.29 -4.16
N GLN A 75 -19.29 22.17 -4.24
CA GLN A 75 -20.66 21.89 -3.80
C GLN A 75 -21.61 22.50 -4.82
N LEU A 76 -22.63 21.73 -5.22
CA LEU A 76 -23.69 22.27 -6.06
C LEU A 76 -24.47 23.33 -5.27
N ASP A 77 -24.58 24.52 -5.87
CA ASP A 77 -25.31 25.65 -5.33
C ASP A 77 -26.40 26.01 -6.33
N PRO A 78 -27.69 25.92 -5.95
CA PRO A 78 -28.80 26.31 -6.83
C PRO A 78 -28.81 27.79 -7.20
N ASP A 79 -28.31 28.65 -6.32
CA ASP A 79 -28.29 30.12 -6.54
C ASP A 79 -27.10 30.53 -7.44
N HIS A 80 -26.02 29.69 -7.48
CA HIS A 80 -24.84 29.88 -8.31
C HIS A 80 -24.49 28.58 -9.05
N PRO A 81 -25.33 28.18 -10.03
CA PRO A 81 -25.20 26.89 -10.66
C PRO A 81 -23.93 26.77 -11.50
N TYR A 82 -23.21 25.62 -11.35
CA TYR A 82 -22.08 25.24 -12.17
C TYR A 82 -22.00 23.72 -12.30
N SER A 83 -21.25 23.24 -13.30
CA SER A 83 -21.05 21.82 -13.51
C SER A 83 -19.86 21.31 -12.69
N ILE A 84 -20.05 20.17 -12.00
CA ILE A 84 -18.98 19.39 -11.36
C ILE A 84 -18.72 18.17 -12.24
N GLY A 85 -17.45 17.89 -12.56
CA GLY A 85 -17.09 16.77 -13.44
C GLY A 85 -17.47 17.02 -14.90
N ALA A 86 -17.29 18.24 -15.39
CA ALA A 86 -17.55 18.60 -16.79
C ALA A 86 -16.75 17.72 -17.77
N MET A 87 -17.36 17.44 -18.92
CA MET A 87 -16.68 16.78 -20.03
C MET A 87 -15.60 17.70 -20.60
N VAL A 88 -14.40 17.15 -20.80
CA VAL A 88 -13.24 17.90 -21.28
C VAL A 88 -12.90 17.46 -22.70
N GLY A 89 -12.80 18.45 -23.60
CA GLY A 89 -12.37 18.24 -24.98
C GLY A 89 -10.86 18.07 -25.14
N PRO A 90 -10.40 17.74 -26.35
CA PRO A 90 -8.99 17.46 -26.65
C PRO A 90 -8.05 18.64 -26.35
N GLU A 91 -8.56 19.87 -26.35
CA GLU A 91 -7.78 21.09 -26.12
C GLU A 91 -7.30 21.24 -24.67
N ALA A 92 -7.93 20.57 -23.70
CA ALA A 92 -7.57 20.66 -22.28
C ALA A 92 -7.42 19.29 -21.58
N PHE A 93 -7.61 18.19 -22.30
CA PHE A 93 -7.59 16.85 -21.69
C PHE A 93 -6.21 16.48 -21.13
N THR A 94 -5.13 16.88 -21.79
CA THR A 94 -3.76 16.65 -21.35
C THR A 94 -3.49 17.32 -20.01
N GLU A 95 -3.91 18.57 -19.84
CA GLU A 95 -3.74 19.35 -18.61
C GLU A 95 -4.55 18.73 -17.45
N VAL A 96 -5.77 18.29 -17.73
CA VAL A 96 -6.61 17.61 -16.74
C VAL A 96 -5.96 16.30 -16.27
N ARG A 97 -5.42 15.49 -17.20
CA ARG A 97 -4.71 14.25 -16.85
C ARG A 97 -3.42 14.51 -16.08
N TRP A 98 -2.67 15.53 -16.44
CA TRP A 98 -1.47 15.96 -15.72
C TRP A 98 -1.80 16.44 -14.30
N LEU A 99 -2.85 17.23 -14.13
CA LEU A 99 -3.32 17.68 -12.82
C LEU A 99 -3.76 16.51 -11.94
N ALA A 100 -4.45 15.52 -12.52
CA ALA A 100 -4.86 14.32 -11.81
C ALA A 100 -3.65 13.49 -11.32
N ASP A 101 -2.62 13.31 -12.16
CA ASP A 101 -1.39 12.64 -11.76
C ASP A 101 -0.66 13.43 -10.66
N ARG A 102 -0.51 14.73 -10.83
CA ARG A 102 0.11 15.59 -9.82
C ARG A 102 -0.64 15.51 -8.49
N ARG A 103 -1.97 15.56 -8.53
CA ARG A 103 -2.79 15.44 -7.32
C ARG A 103 -2.60 14.08 -6.63
N MET A 104 -2.46 13.02 -7.41
CA MET A 104 -2.13 11.68 -6.88
C MET A 104 -0.77 11.67 -6.15
N GLN A 105 0.26 12.35 -6.69
CA GLN A 105 1.57 12.47 -6.03
C GLN A 105 1.50 13.30 -4.73
N GLU A 106 0.66 14.32 -4.68
CA GLU A 106 0.41 15.13 -3.49
C GLU A 106 -0.25 14.33 -2.35
N ALA A 107 -0.85 13.18 -2.64
CA ALA A 107 -1.40 12.30 -1.62
C ALA A 107 -0.32 11.61 -0.76
N ILE A 108 0.93 11.48 -1.23
CA ILE A 108 2.02 10.84 -0.46
C ILE A 108 2.19 11.48 0.92
N PRO A 109 2.48 12.78 1.06
CA PRO A 109 2.63 13.40 2.37
C PRO A 109 1.33 13.41 3.19
N VAL A 110 0.15 13.39 2.54
CA VAL A 110 -1.14 13.31 3.25
C VAL A 110 -1.32 11.94 3.89
N ILE A 111 -0.94 10.85 3.20
CA ILE A 111 -0.98 9.49 3.74
C ILE A 111 -0.05 9.37 4.95
N GLU A 112 1.19 9.89 4.85
CA GLU A 112 2.16 9.88 5.97
C GLU A 112 1.67 10.67 7.18
N LYS A 113 1.15 11.88 6.95
CA LYS A 113 0.56 12.73 7.99
C LYS A 113 -0.65 12.07 8.65
N THR A 114 -1.49 11.42 7.86
CA THR A 114 -2.69 10.74 8.35
C THR A 114 -2.32 9.55 9.24
N GLN A 115 -1.31 8.76 8.84
CA GLN A 115 -0.75 7.68 9.67
C GLN A 115 -0.19 8.21 10.99
N ALA A 116 0.60 9.27 10.96
CA ALA A 116 1.19 9.87 12.15
C ALA A 116 0.13 10.34 13.15
N LEU A 117 -0.90 11.02 12.66
CA LEU A 117 -2.04 11.45 13.48
C LEU A 117 -2.85 10.26 14.01
N PHE A 118 -3.03 9.21 13.19
CA PHE A 118 -3.69 7.99 13.61
C PHE A 118 -2.93 7.32 14.76
N HIS A 119 -1.61 7.24 14.65
CA HIS A 119 -0.76 6.72 15.74
C HIS A 119 -0.88 7.56 17.02
N GLU A 120 -0.90 8.88 16.90
CA GLU A 120 -1.03 9.80 18.04
C GLU A 120 -2.34 9.57 18.82
N ILE A 121 -3.45 9.37 18.11
CA ILE A 121 -4.78 9.25 18.74
C ILE A 121 -5.06 7.81 19.20
N PHE A 122 -4.70 6.80 18.40
CA PHE A 122 -5.08 5.41 18.62
C PHE A 122 -3.92 4.51 19.12
N GLY A 123 -2.68 5.01 19.14
CA GLY A 123 -1.50 4.25 19.58
C GLY A 123 -1.05 3.14 18.63
N ARG A 124 -1.65 3.00 17.44
CA ARG A 124 -1.36 1.95 16.46
C ARG A 124 -0.66 2.49 15.21
N ASN A 125 0.32 1.72 14.71
CA ASN A 125 1.06 2.05 13.48
C ASN A 125 0.44 1.37 12.25
N SER A 126 -0.84 1.65 11.98
CA SER A 126 -1.55 1.13 10.80
C SER A 126 -1.43 2.08 9.62
N GLY A 127 -1.35 1.54 8.40
CA GLY A 127 -1.34 2.34 7.18
C GLY A 127 0.03 2.90 6.79
N GLY A 128 0.04 4.10 6.22
CA GLY A 128 1.24 4.74 5.69
C GLY A 128 1.62 4.25 4.28
N LEU A 129 2.88 4.44 3.92
CA LEU A 129 3.39 4.10 2.58
C LEU A 129 3.96 2.69 2.51
N LEU A 130 4.77 2.33 3.49
CA LEU A 130 5.38 1.02 3.69
C LEU A 130 5.77 0.85 5.16
N SER A 131 5.97 -0.40 5.58
CA SER A 131 6.60 -0.72 6.86
C SER A 131 7.76 -1.68 6.65
N THR A 132 8.69 -1.71 7.61
CA THR A 132 9.87 -2.55 7.56
C THR A 132 9.93 -3.46 8.76
N TYR A 133 10.51 -4.64 8.58
CA TYR A 133 10.68 -5.63 9.63
C TYR A 133 12.06 -6.29 9.51
N ARG A 134 12.85 -6.29 10.60
CA ARG A 134 14.21 -6.87 10.65
C ARG A 134 15.17 -6.29 9.60
N MET A 135 15.09 -4.98 9.33
CA MET A 135 15.91 -4.34 8.29
C MET A 135 17.23 -3.75 8.78
N GLU A 136 17.48 -3.70 10.09
CA GLU A 136 18.58 -2.97 10.70
C GLU A 136 19.97 -3.44 10.23
N ASP A 137 20.11 -4.76 10.03
CA ASP A 137 21.35 -5.42 9.59
C ASP A 137 21.16 -6.24 8.29
N ALA A 138 20.02 -6.04 7.61
CA ALA A 138 19.68 -6.82 6.44
C ALA A 138 20.60 -6.51 5.25
N GLU A 139 21.02 -7.56 4.52
CA GLU A 139 21.70 -7.48 3.23
C GLU A 139 20.75 -7.79 2.06
N ALA A 140 19.67 -8.48 2.35
CA ALA A 140 18.59 -8.80 1.41
C ALA A 140 17.24 -8.51 2.04
N ALA A 141 16.20 -8.33 1.23
CA ALA A 141 14.84 -8.21 1.72
C ALA A 141 13.84 -8.96 0.85
N VAL A 142 12.71 -9.31 1.48
CA VAL A 142 11.49 -9.69 0.77
C VAL A 142 10.54 -8.50 0.78
N LEU A 143 10.10 -8.06 -0.39
CA LEU A 143 9.05 -7.08 -0.51
C LEU A 143 7.73 -7.82 -0.77
N VAL A 144 6.74 -7.54 0.05
CA VAL A 144 5.43 -8.19 0.03
C VAL A 144 4.32 -7.19 0.26
N MET A 145 3.09 -7.54 -0.08
CA MET A 145 1.89 -6.73 0.11
C MET A 145 0.73 -7.60 0.59
N GLY A 146 -0.13 -7.06 1.48
CA GLY A 146 -1.31 -7.74 1.99
C GLY A 146 -1.00 -8.82 3.03
N ALA A 147 -1.94 -9.75 3.24
CA ALA A 147 -1.91 -10.74 4.33
C ALA A 147 -0.73 -11.72 4.29
N LEU A 148 -0.08 -11.90 3.14
CA LEU A 148 1.14 -12.72 3.07
C LEU A 148 2.29 -12.16 3.91
N ALA A 149 2.24 -10.90 4.32
CA ALA A 149 3.27 -10.27 5.13
C ALA A 149 3.54 -11.05 6.42
N GLY A 150 2.51 -11.56 7.10
CA GLY A 150 2.66 -12.39 8.31
C GLY A 150 3.48 -13.66 8.04
N THR A 151 3.08 -14.44 7.04
CA THR A 151 3.81 -15.68 6.67
C THR A 151 5.26 -15.41 6.24
N VAL A 152 5.50 -14.28 5.56
CA VAL A 152 6.86 -13.88 5.15
C VAL A 152 7.69 -13.48 6.36
N LYS A 153 7.14 -12.72 7.32
CA LYS A 153 7.82 -12.35 8.57
C LYS A 153 8.24 -13.59 9.36
N ASP A 154 7.32 -14.55 9.53
CA ASP A 154 7.63 -15.82 10.20
C ASP A 154 8.75 -16.61 9.50
N ALA A 155 8.70 -16.69 8.16
CA ALA A 155 9.73 -17.38 7.39
C ALA A 155 11.10 -16.67 7.52
N VAL A 156 11.12 -15.35 7.54
CA VAL A 156 12.32 -14.54 7.75
C VAL A 156 12.87 -14.73 9.15
N ASP A 157 12.04 -14.78 10.19
CA ASP A 157 12.51 -15.04 11.56
C ASP A 157 13.20 -16.41 11.68
N GLU A 158 12.58 -17.47 11.12
CA GLU A 158 13.20 -18.79 11.08
C GLU A 158 14.56 -18.81 10.31
N MET A 159 14.65 -18.09 9.20
CA MET A 159 15.92 -18.00 8.44
C MET A 159 16.98 -17.19 9.17
N ARG A 160 16.58 -16.18 9.95
CA ARG A 160 17.49 -15.40 10.79
C ARG A 160 18.05 -16.21 11.96
N GLU A 161 17.27 -17.14 12.52
CA GLU A 161 17.78 -18.12 13.50
C GLU A 161 18.93 -18.97 12.92
N ASP A 162 18.87 -19.24 11.60
CA ASP A 162 19.92 -19.93 10.84
C ASP A 162 21.06 -18.98 10.38
N GLY A 163 21.05 -17.71 10.81
CA GLY A 163 22.09 -16.72 10.53
C GLY A 163 21.92 -15.87 9.28
N ALA A 164 20.80 -15.97 8.56
CA ALA A 164 20.54 -15.14 7.39
C ALA A 164 20.33 -13.66 7.76
N ARG A 165 20.92 -12.74 6.98
CA ARG A 165 20.71 -11.28 7.14
C ARG A 165 19.66 -10.78 6.14
N ILE A 166 18.42 -11.14 6.40
CA ILE A 166 17.26 -10.84 5.55
C ILE A 166 16.20 -10.09 6.35
N GLY A 167 15.54 -9.12 5.70
CA GLY A 167 14.43 -8.36 6.27
C GLY A 167 13.18 -8.39 5.39
N VAL A 168 12.13 -7.71 5.83
CA VAL A 168 10.87 -7.60 5.08
C VAL A 168 10.50 -6.14 4.89
N ILE A 169 10.06 -5.81 3.69
CA ILE A 169 9.42 -4.53 3.36
C ILE A 169 7.96 -4.85 3.02
N VAL A 170 7.03 -4.31 3.79
CA VAL A 170 5.59 -4.47 3.52
C VAL A 170 5.10 -3.19 2.85
N LEU A 171 4.71 -3.30 1.58
CA LEU A 171 4.16 -2.19 0.82
C LEU A 171 2.70 -1.98 1.23
N LYS A 172 2.38 -0.77 1.72
CA LYS A 172 1.03 -0.38 2.18
C LYS A 172 0.28 0.44 1.13
N SER A 173 0.97 1.36 0.46
CA SER A 173 0.40 2.15 -0.64
C SER A 173 0.91 1.66 -1.98
N PHE A 174 0.00 1.25 -2.87
CA PHE A 174 0.35 0.92 -4.25
C PHE A 174 0.07 2.09 -5.20
N ARG A 175 -0.93 2.91 -4.89
CA ARG A 175 -1.21 4.19 -5.55
C ARG A 175 -1.54 5.26 -4.49
N PRO A 176 -0.78 6.36 -4.45
CA PRO A 176 0.46 6.61 -5.20
C PRO A 176 1.56 5.63 -4.82
N PHE A 177 2.44 5.29 -5.79
CA PHE A 177 3.55 4.39 -5.49
C PHE A 177 4.68 5.14 -4.76
N PRO A 178 5.16 4.66 -3.61
CA PRO A 178 6.08 5.39 -2.75
C PRO A 178 7.54 5.25 -3.19
N PHE A 179 7.88 5.70 -4.40
CA PHE A 179 9.21 5.52 -5.00
C PHE A 179 10.36 5.98 -4.10
N LYS A 180 10.22 7.15 -3.47
CA LYS A 180 11.27 7.71 -2.61
C LYS A 180 11.47 6.88 -1.35
N ALA A 181 10.39 6.56 -0.62
CA ALA A 181 10.47 5.76 0.61
C ALA A 181 11.01 4.36 0.33
N LEU A 182 10.54 3.72 -0.74
CA LEU A 182 11.02 2.41 -1.14
C LEU A 182 12.50 2.42 -1.53
N ARG A 183 12.92 3.42 -2.30
CA ARG A 183 14.31 3.58 -2.69
C ARG A 183 15.23 3.73 -1.48
N GLU A 184 14.81 4.51 -0.47
CA GLU A 184 15.56 4.64 0.78
C GLU A 184 15.67 3.31 1.54
N ALA A 185 14.60 2.54 1.61
CA ALA A 185 14.61 1.22 2.25
C ALA A 185 15.49 0.18 1.52
N LEU A 186 15.64 0.31 0.19
CA LEU A 186 16.38 -0.66 -0.64
C LEU A 186 17.85 -0.32 -0.88
N LYS A 187 18.27 0.94 -0.75
CA LYS A 187 19.58 1.43 -1.24
C LYS A 187 20.80 0.74 -0.65
N SER A 188 20.72 0.21 0.56
CA SER A 188 21.81 -0.50 1.27
C SER A 188 21.82 -2.00 1.03
N LEU A 189 20.82 -2.55 0.37
CA LEU A 189 20.67 -3.97 0.15
C LEU A 189 21.46 -4.45 -1.07
N ARG A 190 21.80 -5.74 -1.07
CA ARG A 190 22.36 -6.45 -2.24
C ARG A 190 21.29 -6.98 -3.17
N SER A 191 20.14 -7.40 -2.57
CA SER A 191 19.04 -8.01 -3.34
C SER A 191 17.68 -7.80 -2.68
N VAL A 192 16.63 -7.87 -3.51
CA VAL A 192 15.25 -7.89 -3.07
C VAL A 192 14.47 -8.94 -3.87
N VAL A 193 13.70 -9.76 -3.15
CA VAL A 193 12.70 -10.66 -3.73
C VAL A 193 11.35 -9.96 -3.64
N VAL A 194 10.75 -9.66 -4.78
CA VAL A 194 9.39 -9.09 -4.82
C VAL A 194 8.40 -10.23 -4.92
N MET A 195 7.63 -10.43 -3.84
CA MET A 195 6.63 -11.48 -3.78
C MET A 195 5.24 -10.92 -4.12
N GLU A 196 4.60 -11.52 -5.12
CA GLU A 196 3.30 -11.08 -5.65
C GLU A 196 2.28 -12.21 -5.75
N ARG A 197 1.01 -11.86 -5.54
CA ARG A 197 -0.15 -12.74 -5.76
C ARG A 197 -0.91 -12.38 -7.04
N MET A 198 -0.21 -11.86 -8.03
CA MET A 198 -0.78 -11.55 -9.33
C MET A 198 0.22 -11.71 -10.45
N VAL A 199 -0.28 -11.94 -11.63
CA VAL A 199 0.46 -11.86 -12.89
C VAL A 199 -0.36 -11.10 -13.91
N SER A 200 0.25 -10.11 -14.56
CA SER A 200 -0.36 -9.48 -15.74
C SER A 200 -0.10 -10.40 -16.95
N ALA A 201 -1.16 -10.82 -17.63
CA ALA A 201 -1.02 -11.63 -18.84
C ALA A 201 -0.18 -10.89 -19.89
N GLY A 202 0.86 -11.54 -20.40
CA GLY A 202 1.81 -10.93 -21.35
C GLY A 202 2.80 -9.93 -20.73
N GLY A 203 2.82 -9.79 -19.41
CA GLY A 203 3.72 -8.92 -18.67
C GLY A 203 4.34 -9.61 -17.47
N ALA A 204 4.87 -8.82 -16.54
CA ALA A 204 5.36 -9.29 -15.25
C ALA A 204 4.33 -9.00 -14.13
N GLY A 205 4.71 -9.20 -12.89
CA GLY A 205 3.93 -8.75 -11.74
C GLY A 205 3.85 -7.21 -11.67
N ALA A 206 2.74 -6.67 -11.23
CA ALA A 206 2.54 -5.22 -11.20
C ALA A 206 3.47 -4.53 -10.19
N VAL A 207 3.69 -5.15 -9.02
CA VAL A 207 4.59 -4.61 -7.99
C VAL A 207 6.03 -4.66 -8.46
N SER A 208 6.47 -5.78 -9.06
CA SER A 208 7.83 -5.95 -9.57
C SER A 208 8.22 -4.87 -10.59
N LEU A 209 7.30 -4.48 -11.46
CA LEU A 209 7.55 -3.42 -12.44
C LEU A 209 7.77 -2.05 -11.78
N GLU A 210 7.01 -1.73 -10.75
CA GLU A 210 7.20 -0.48 -10.00
C GLU A 210 8.49 -0.50 -9.16
N VAL A 211 8.80 -1.65 -8.52
CA VAL A 211 10.07 -1.83 -7.79
C VAL A 211 11.27 -1.68 -8.73
N MET A 212 11.19 -2.23 -9.94
CA MET A 212 12.25 -2.07 -10.95
C MET A 212 12.50 -0.58 -11.28
N LYS A 213 11.45 0.23 -11.37
CA LYS A 213 11.60 1.69 -11.55
C LYS A 213 12.27 2.35 -10.34
N ALA A 214 11.90 1.92 -9.11
CA ALA A 214 12.50 2.44 -7.88
C ALA A 214 14.00 2.08 -7.78
N LEU A 215 14.40 0.92 -8.29
CA LEU A 215 15.78 0.44 -8.26
C LEU A 215 16.69 1.05 -9.34
N ARG A 216 16.14 1.80 -10.30
CA ARG A 216 16.95 2.37 -11.39
C ARG A 216 18.16 3.14 -10.87
N GLY A 217 19.37 2.67 -11.27
CA GLY A 217 20.64 3.26 -10.84
C GLY A 217 21.13 2.83 -9.44
N LEU A 218 20.44 1.90 -8.78
CA LEU A 218 20.94 1.22 -7.57
C LEU A 218 21.55 -0.15 -7.94
N PRO A 219 22.64 -0.58 -7.26
CA PRO A 219 23.26 -1.87 -7.51
C PRO A 219 22.54 -3.01 -6.77
N VAL A 220 21.23 -2.97 -6.72
CA VAL A 220 20.39 -3.95 -6.01
C VAL A 220 19.78 -4.92 -7.03
N ARG A 221 20.01 -6.20 -6.85
CA ARG A 221 19.42 -7.24 -7.71
C ARG A 221 17.97 -7.49 -7.32
N GLN A 222 17.07 -7.53 -8.29
CA GLN A 222 15.67 -7.88 -8.07
C GLN A 222 15.37 -9.26 -8.67
N SER A 223 14.64 -10.06 -7.92
CA SER A 223 13.92 -11.24 -8.41
C SER A 223 12.43 -11.11 -8.10
N THR A 224 11.60 -11.85 -8.86
CA THR A 224 10.15 -11.84 -8.68
C THR A 224 9.68 -13.23 -8.36
N LEU A 225 8.91 -13.38 -7.29
CA LEU A 225 8.23 -14.61 -6.91
C LEU A 225 6.72 -14.42 -7.02
N ILE A 226 6.10 -15.09 -7.97
CA ILE A 226 4.63 -15.12 -8.10
C ILE A 226 4.14 -16.39 -7.42
N ALA A 227 3.37 -16.25 -6.33
CA ALA A 227 2.85 -17.35 -5.54
C ALA A 227 1.46 -17.05 -5.00
N GLY A 228 0.71 -18.09 -4.62
CA GLY A 228 -0.61 -17.94 -4.00
C GLY A 228 -1.74 -17.56 -4.96
N LEU A 229 -1.55 -17.73 -6.27
CA LEU A 229 -2.60 -17.49 -7.25
C LEU A 229 -3.77 -18.46 -7.05
N GLY A 230 -4.99 -17.94 -7.18
CA GLY A 230 -6.21 -18.73 -7.02
C GLY A 230 -6.41 -19.30 -5.62
N GLY A 231 -5.81 -18.66 -4.59
CA GLY A 231 -5.93 -19.13 -3.20
C GLY A 231 -5.00 -20.30 -2.84
N ARG A 232 -4.02 -20.64 -3.70
CA ARG A 232 -3.03 -21.67 -3.37
C ARG A 232 -2.30 -21.29 -2.08
N ALA A 233 -2.24 -22.23 -1.12
CA ALA A 233 -1.56 -22.02 0.14
C ALA A 233 -0.06 -21.71 -0.08
N VAL A 234 0.43 -20.71 0.64
CA VAL A 234 1.85 -20.34 0.68
C VAL A 234 2.32 -20.59 2.10
N THR A 235 3.23 -21.54 2.26
CA THR A 235 3.77 -21.95 3.56
C THR A 235 5.17 -21.37 3.78
N ARG A 236 5.56 -21.19 5.05
CA ARG A 236 6.91 -20.76 5.42
C ARG A 236 7.99 -21.63 4.79
N GLN A 237 7.81 -22.96 4.85
CA GLN A 237 8.76 -23.92 4.27
C GLN A 237 8.90 -23.75 2.74
N ALA A 238 7.80 -23.47 2.04
CA ALA A 238 7.83 -23.28 0.60
C ALA A 238 8.54 -21.98 0.18
N LEU A 239 8.60 -20.98 1.08
CA LEU A 239 9.22 -19.67 0.79
C LEU A 239 10.75 -19.67 0.97
N LYS A 240 11.27 -20.37 1.98
CA LYS A 240 12.70 -20.34 2.34
C LYS A 240 13.67 -20.55 1.17
N PRO A 241 13.48 -21.51 0.24
CA PRO A 241 14.39 -21.71 -0.88
C PRO A 241 14.48 -20.52 -1.86
N TYR A 242 13.47 -19.66 -1.89
CA TYR A 242 13.45 -18.49 -2.77
C TYR A 242 14.02 -17.23 -2.12
N PHE A 243 14.22 -17.25 -0.80
CA PHE A 243 14.76 -16.14 -0.03
C PHE A 243 16.25 -16.33 0.30
N ALA A 244 16.78 -17.53 0.10
CA ALA A 244 18.16 -17.91 0.34
C ALA A 244 19.16 -17.30 -0.67
#